data_de3e631cfe5896d5cb8c6f07d276d039
#
_entry.id   de3e631cfe5896d5cb8c6f07d276d039
#
_cell.length_a   1.000
_cell.length_b   1.000
_cell.length_c   1.000
_cell.angle_alpha   90.00
_cell.angle_beta   90.00
_cell.angle_gamma   90.00
#
_symmetry.space_group_name_H-M   'P 1'
#
loop_
_entity.id
_entity.type
_entity.pdbx_description
1 polymer ?
#
loop_
_entity_poly.entity_id
_entity_poly.type
_entity_poly.pdbx_seq_one_letter_code
_entity_poly.pdbx_strand_id
1 'polypeptide(L)'
;MCGICGYLTPGGLGRDAGATLGAMTDTLTHRGPDARGVWSDAPVGIALGHRRLAIIDCTAAGAQPMHSASARHVVAYNGEIYNAAALAGELRARGHRFRGHSDTEVLLAAVDEWGLAAAVPRLNGIFAFALWDRRDRTLHLVRDHLGVKPLYYGWVGDSLVFGSELKALVRFPGFAAPIDRGALALFLRHNCVPAPHTIYAGVRKLLPGTVLSVPADDAARARAAEPVAYWSARAAAEQGTRAPLALDDREAVDRLEAELRRAIGAQMVSDVPLGAFLSGGVDSATVVALMQAQSD
;
A
#
# COMPACT_ATOMS: atom_id res chain seq x y z
N MET A 1 -11.56 1.52 -4.13
CA MET A 1 -10.16 1.42 -3.62
C MET A 1 -9.90 2.60 -2.71
N CYS A 2 -9.31 2.38 -1.53
CA CYS A 2 -8.96 3.49 -0.63
C CYS A 2 -7.95 4.45 -1.26
N GLY A 3 -7.80 5.62 -0.64
CA GLY A 3 -6.79 6.61 -0.99
C GLY A 3 -6.02 7.04 0.24
N ILE A 4 -4.70 7.10 0.15
CA ILE A 4 -3.83 7.61 1.20
C ILE A 4 -3.05 8.81 0.71
N CYS A 5 -2.77 9.74 1.61
CA CYS A 5 -1.85 10.85 1.37
C CYS A 5 -1.27 11.34 2.70
N GLY A 6 -0.23 12.14 2.61
CA GLY A 6 0.36 12.74 3.78
C GLY A 6 1.68 13.43 3.46
N TYR A 7 2.30 13.90 4.51
CA TYR A 7 3.60 14.53 4.40
C TYR A 7 4.36 14.50 5.73
N LEU A 8 5.68 14.58 5.63
CA LEU A 8 6.61 14.73 6.75
C LEU A 8 7.41 16.01 6.53
N THR A 9 7.30 16.95 7.45
CA THR A 9 8.06 18.22 7.46
C THR A 9 8.96 18.24 8.69
N PRO A 10 10.27 18.02 8.55
CA PRO A 10 11.20 18.14 9.66
C PRO A 10 11.06 19.52 10.34
N GLY A 11 11.06 19.54 11.68
CA GLY A 11 10.90 20.77 12.43
C GLY A 11 9.47 21.13 12.85
N GLY A 12 8.48 20.30 12.44
CA GLY A 12 7.09 20.45 12.89
C GLY A 12 6.14 20.96 11.83
N LEU A 13 4.84 20.82 12.10
CA LEU A 13 3.78 21.28 11.19
C LEU A 13 3.42 22.74 11.46
N GLY A 14 3.22 23.48 10.37
CA GLY A 14 2.68 24.85 10.43
C GLY A 14 1.20 24.90 10.85
N ARG A 15 0.68 26.13 11.11
CA ARG A 15 -0.70 26.35 11.56
C ARG A 15 -1.76 25.83 10.59
N ASP A 16 -1.46 25.80 9.28
CA ASP A 16 -2.40 25.40 8.21
C ASP A 16 -2.33 23.90 7.89
N ALA A 17 -1.62 23.11 8.71
CA ALA A 17 -1.41 21.69 8.45
C ALA A 17 -2.71 20.89 8.28
N GLY A 18 -3.72 21.18 9.11
CA GLY A 18 -5.02 20.54 9.01
C GLY A 18 -5.76 20.87 7.71
N ALA A 19 -5.71 22.13 7.27
CA ALA A 19 -6.29 22.57 5.99
C ALA A 19 -5.54 21.93 4.79
N THR A 20 -4.22 21.93 4.85
CA THR A 20 -3.38 21.30 3.82
C THR A 20 -3.68 19.81 3.69
N LEU A 21 -3.64 19.05 4.79
CA LEU A 21 -3.94 17.62 4.80
C LEU A 21 -5.37 17.36 4.32
N GLY A 22 -6.32 18.21 4.75
CA GLY A 22 -7.69 18.16 4.30
C GLY A 22 -7.81 18.28 2.78
N ALA A 23 -7.21 19.32 2.21
CA ALA A 23 -7.22 19.57 0.77
C ALA A 23 -6.58 18.42 -0.04
N MET A 24 -5.47 17.85 0.44
CA MET A 24 -4.84 16.66 -0.16
C MET A 24 -5.79 15.45 -0.12
N THR A 25 -6.36 15.17 1.05
CA THR A 25 -7.24 14.01 1.28
C THR A 25 -8.50 14.08 0.43
N ASP A 26 -9.08 15.27 0.27
CA ASP A 26 -10.34 15.48 -0.48
C ASP A 26 -10.18 15.25 -1.99
N THR A 27 -8.96 15.36 -2.53
CA THR A 27 -8.72 14.96 -3.92
C THR A 27 -8.94 13.47 -4.17
N LEU A 28 -8.89 12.65 -3.14
CA LEU A 28 -9.00 11.18 -3.22
C LEU A 28 -10.42 10.65 -2.95
N THR A 29 -11.44 11.52 -2.86
CA THR A 29 -12.82 11.15 -2.52
C THR A 29 -13.39 10.07 -3.46
N HIS A 30 -13.10 10.15 -4.77
CA HIS A 30 -13.55 9.17 -5.76
C HIS A 30 -12.98 7.76 -5.53
N ARG A 31 -11.86 7.64 -4.79
CA ARG A 31 -11.27 6.35 -4.41
C ARG A 31 -11.94 5.75 -3.18
N GLY A 32 -12.29 6.58 -2.22
CA GLY A 32 -12.88 6.17 -0.95
C GLY A 32 -13.99 7.15 -0.53
N PRO A 33 -15.22 6.95 -1.03
CA PRO A 33 -16.33 7.84 -0.74
C PRO A 33 -16.91 7.67 0.67
N ASP A 34 -16.73 6.49 1.31
CA ASP A 34 -17.49 6.08 2.48
C ASP A 34 -17.04 6.79 3.77
N ALA A 35 -15.75 7.05 3.92
CA ALA A 35 -15.23 7.76 5.08
C ALA A 35 -13.96 8.57 4.78
N ARG A 36 -13.74 9.59 5.60
CA ARG A 36 -12.55 10.43 5.61
C ARG A 36 -11.91 10.38 7.00
N GLY A 37 -10.60 10.16 7.04
CA GLY A 37 -9.81 10.23 8.26
C GLY A 37 -8.55 11.05 8.09
N VAL A 38 -8.18 11.77 9.12
CA VAL A 38 -6.94 12.55 9.19
C VAL A 38 -6.32 12.39 10.58
N TRP A 39 -5.00 12.31 10.62
CA TRP A 39 -4.24 12.28 11.85
C TRP A 39 -2.92 13.04 11.68
N SER A 40 -2.45 13.68 12.73
CA SER A 40 -1.16 14.39 12.69
C SER A 40 -0.50 14.43 14.07
N ASP A 41 0.83 14.50 14.04
CA ASP A 41 1.69 14.79 15.20
C ASP A 41 2.47 16.07 14.87
N ALA A 42 1.89 17.20 15.24
CA ALA A 42 2.39 18.51 14.83
C ALA A 42 3.81 18.82 15.31
N PRO A 43 4.21 18.51 16.56
CA PRO A 43 5.59 18.72 17.01
C PRO A 43 6.64 17.95 16.22
N VAL A 44 6.27 16.78 15.70
CA VAL A 44 7.18 15.92 14.93
C VAL A 44 7.17 16.27 13.45
N GLY A 45 6.07 16.81 12.96
CA GLY A 45 5.93 17.21 11.57
C GLY A 45 5.29 16.19 10.65
N ILE A 46 4.61 15.16 11.16
CA ILE A 46 3.94 14.13 10.37
C ILE A 46 2.43 14.37 10.26
N ALA A 47 1.87 14.16 9.06
CA ALA A 47 0.45 14.22 8.78
C ALA A 47 0.04 13.07 7.85
N LEU A 48 -1.01 12.33 8.20
CA LEU A 48 -1.55 11.18 7.48
C LEU A 48 -3.03 11.40 7.17
N GLY A 49 -3.42 11.23 5.92
CA GLY A 49 -4.80 11.33 5.45
C GLY A 49 -5.24 10.04 4.76
N HIS A 50 -6.52 9.70 4.93
CA HIS A 50 -7.13 8.50 4.39
C HIS A 50 -8.53 8.77 3.85
N ARG A 51 -8.85 8.19 2.68
CA ARG A 51 -10.20 8.07 2.13
C ARG A 51 -10.55 6.60 2.03
N ARG A 52 -11.65 6.19 2.67
CA ARG A 52 -12.04 4.79 2.81
C ARG A 52 -13.09 4.39 1.78
N LEU A 53 -12.86 3.25 1.13
CA LEU A 53 -13.86 2.40 0.55
C LEU A 53 -13.98 1.19 1.48
N ALA A 54 -15.11 1.05 2.18
CA ALA A 54 -15.31 0.04 3.21
C ALA A 54 -15.72 -1.29 2.54
N ILE A 55 -14.81 -2.28 2.58
CA ILE A 55 -15.01 -3.61 2.01
C ILE A 55 -14.89 -4.68 3.09
N ILE A 56 -13.88 -4.56 3.96
CA ILE A 56 -13.65 -5.44 5.10
C ILE A 56 -13.77 -4.61 6.37
N ASP A 57 -14.51 -5.13 7.37
CA ASP A 57 -14.84 -4.45 8.63
C ASP A 57 -15.49 -3.08 8.40
N CYS A 58 -16.72 -3.06 7.86
CA CYS A 58 -17.45 -1.83 7.56
C CYS A 58 -17.80 -0.99 8.80
N THR A 59 -17.38 -1.41 10.01
CA THR A 59 -17.60 -0.71 11.28
C THR A 59 -16.57 0.41 11.53
N ALA A 60 -16.76 1.12 12.65
CA ALA A 60 -15.80 2.11 13.13
C ALA A 60 -14.44 1.50 13.51
N ALA A 61 -14.36 0.18 13.80
CA ALA A 61 -13.10 -0.49 14.10
C ALA A 61 -12.12 -0.50 12.91
N GLY A 62 -12.65 -0.47 11.67
CA GLY A 62 -11.86 -0.35 10.45
C GLY A 62 -11.49 1.10 10.06
N ALA A 63 -11.74 2.11 10.90
CA ALA A 63 -11.41 3.50 10.59
C ALA A 63 -9.89 3.74 10.50
N GLN A 64 -9.50 4.65 9.60
CA GLN A 64 -8.09 4.99 9.36
C GLN A 64 -7.90 6.52 9.27
N PRO A 65 -6.71 7.07 9.59
CA PRO A 65 -5.50 6.36 10.05
C PRO A 65 -5.73 5.58 11.34
N MET A 66 -5.16 4.36 11.42
CA MET A 66 -5.37 3.44 12.53
C MET A 66 -4.13 3.37 13.41
N HIS A 67 -4.35 3.34 14.75
CA HIS A 67 -3.31 3.13 15.74
C HIS A 67 -3.15 1.65 16.07
N SER A 68 -1.91 1.20 16.25
CA SER A 68 -1.65 -0.13 16.79
C SER A 68 -2.10 -0.23 18.27
N ALA A 69 -2.30 -1.47 18.74
CA ALA A 69 -2.66 -1.72 20.14
C ALA A 69 -1.60 -1.20 21.13
N SER A 70 -0.33 -1.22 20.75
CA SER A 70 0.79 -0.65 21.52
C SER A 70 0.81 0.88 21.49
N ALA A 71 0.01 1.55 20.67
CA ALA A 71 0.05 2.96 20.35
C ALA A 71 1.40 3.45 19.76
N ARG A 72 2.30 2.53 19.41
CA ARG A 72 3.60 2.85 18.79
C ARG A 72 3.43 3.25 17.33
N HIS A 73 2.59 2.54 16.58
CA HIS A 73 2.45 2.73 15.15
C HIS A 73 1.11 3.39 14.79
N VAL A 74 1.15 4.22 13.75
CA VAL A 74 -0.04 4.79 13.09
C VAL A 74 0.05 4.50 11.61
N VAL A 75 -1.00 3.94 11.01
CA VAL A 75 -0.99 3.56 9.59
C VAL A 75 -2.13 4.21 8.81
N ALA A 76 -1.81 4.70 7.61
CA ALA A 76 -2.76 4.92 6.53
C ALA A 76 -2.50 3.88 5.44
N TYR A 77 -3.47 3.04 5.17
CA TYR A 77 -3.34 1.84 4.36
C TYR A 77 -4.40 1.78 3.25
N ASN A 78 -3.98 1.43 2.05
CA ASN A 78 -4.82 1.15 0.89
C ASN A 78 -4.46 -0.22 0.34
N GLY A 79 -5.29 -1.22 0.58
CA GLY A 79 -4.99 -2.58 0.12
C GLY A 79 -5.93 -3.63 0.66
N GLU A 80 -5.52 -4.87 0.43
CA GLU A 80 -6.08 -6.09 1.01
C GLU A 80 -4.95 -7.09 1.25
N ILE A 81 -4.88 -7.64 2.47
CA ILE A 81 -3.95 -8.70 2.87
C ILE A 81 -4.72 -10.02 2.86
N TYR A 82 -4.53 -10.80 1.82
CA TYR A 82 -5.27 -12.03 1.56
C TYR A 82 -5.05 -13.13 2.60
N ASN A 83 -3.86 -13.16 3.22
CA ASN A 83 -3.54 -14.10 4.29
C ASN A 83 -3.79 -13.53 5.70
N ALA A 84 -4.58 -12.46 5.83
CA ALA A 84 -4.84 -11.80 7.10
C ALA A 84 -5.42 -12.77 8.15
N ALA A 85 -6.33 -13.65 7.76
CA ALA A 85 -6.95 -14.63 8.69
C ALA A 85 -5.90 -15.59 9.30
N ALA A 86 -4.96 -16.09 8.48
CA ALA A 86 -3.88 -16.97 8.95
C ALA A 86 -2.92 -16.22 9.89
N LEU A 87 -2.51 -15.01 9.52
CA LEU A 87 -1.67 -14.13 10.35
C LEU A 87 -2.37 -13.79 11.67
N ALA A 88 -3.66 -13.47 11.64
CA ALA A 88 -4.45 -13.20 12.85
C ALA A 88 -4.50 -14.42 13.78
N GLY A 89 -4.61 -15.65 13.24
CA GLY A 89 -4.53 -16.88 14.02
C GLY A 89 -3.20 -17.03 14.75
N GLU A 90 -2.08 -16.83 14.05
CA GLU A 90 -0.74 -16.87 14.62
C GLU A 90 -0.54 -15.79 15.70
N LEU A 91 -1.00 -14.56 15.42
CA LEU A 91 -0.88 -13.43 16.35
C LEU A 91 -1.74 -13.64 17.61
N ARG A 92 -2.95 -14.21 17.48
CA ARG A 92 -3.77 -14.59 18.65
C ARG A 92 -3.07 -15.62 19.53
N ALA A 93 -2.41 -16.62 18.93
CA ALA A 93 -1.62 -17.60 19.67
C ALA A 93 -0.44 -16.97 20.44
N ARG A 94 0.02 -15.78 20.02
CA ARG A 94 1.04 -14.96 20.69
C ARG A 94 0.46 -13.95 21.67
N GLY A 95 -0.86 -13.93 21.89
CA GLY A 95 -1.52 -13.06 22.86
C GLY A 95 -2.11 -11.78 22.29
N HIS A 96 -2.02 -11.51 20.98
CA HIS A 96 -2.66 -10.34 20.37
C HIS A 96 -4.18 -10.47 20.40
N ARG A 97 -4.84 -9.34 20.62
CA ARG A 97 -6.30 -9.21 20.59
C ARG A 97 -6.70 -8.21 19.53
N PHE A 98 -7.79 -8.50 18.82
CA PHE A 98 -8.34 -7.67 17.76
C PHE A 98 -9.68 -7.10 18.19
N ARG A 99 -9.94 -5.82 17.89
CA ARG A 99 -11.20 -5.10 18.16
C ARG A 99 -12.24 -5.39 17.08
N GLY A 100 -11.74 -5.55 15.86
CA GLY A 100 -12.50 -5.85 14.66
C GLY A 100 -11.95 -7.06 13.93
N HIS A 101 -12.19 -7.08 12.62
CA HIS A 101 -11.68 -8.14 11.74
C HIS A 101 -10.97 -7.56 10.50
N SER A 102 -10.58 -6.28 10.52
CA SER A 102 -9.89 -5.67 9.41
C SER A 102 -8.46 -6.21 9.27
N ASP A 103 -8.03 -6.38 8.03
CA ASP A 103 -6.64 -6.71 7.70
C ASP A 103 -5.65 -5.61 8.12
N THR A 104 -6.10 -4.36 8.22
CA THR A 104 -5.31 -3.23 8.72
C THR A 104 -4.90 -3.44 10.18
N GLU A 105 -5.79 -3.97 11.02
CA GLU A 105 -5.48 -4.27 12.41
C GLU A 105 -4.47 -5.43 12.51
N VAL A 106 -4.60 -6.42 11.62
CA VAL A 106 -3.66 -7.55 11.51
C VAL A 106 -2.28 -7.07 11.07
N LEU A 107 -2.21 -6.15 10.10
CA LEU A 107 -0.95 -5.51 9.68
C LEU A 107 -0.25 -4.84 10.86
N LEU A 108 -0.97 -4.03 11.63
CA LEU A 108 -0.40 -3.33 12.79
C LEU A 108 0.08 -4.30 13.87
N ALA A 109 -0.69 -5.35 14.18
CA ALA A 109 -0.28 -6.37 15.11
C ALA A 109 0.95 -7.15 14.64
N ALA A 110 1.05 -7.44 13.35
CA ALA A 110 2.21 -8.07 12.74
C ALA A 110 3.48 -7.20 12.88
N VAL A 111 3.34 -5.90 12.66
CA VAL A 111 4.47 -4.96 12.83
C VAL A 111 4.85 -4.81 14.30
N ASP A 112 3.88 -4.75 15.21
CA ASP A 112 4.13 -4.69 16.65
C ASP A 112 4.88 -5.95 17.15
N GLU A 113 4.52 -7.14 16.63
CA GLU A 113 5.10 -8.43 17.04
C GLU A 113 6.48 -8.67 16.45
N TRP A 114 6.63 -8.48 15.12
CA TRP A 114 7.85 -8.93 14.41
C TRP A 114 8.74 -7.79 13.93
N GLY A 115 8.29 -6.55 14.05
CA GLY A 115 8.92 -5.39 13.39
C GLY A 115 8.62 -5.34 11.90
N LEU A 116 8.72 -4.14 11.30
CA LEU A 116 8.35 -3.92 9.90
C LEU A 116 9.10 -4.81 8.92
N ALA A 117 10.42 -4.94 9.09
CA ALA A 117 11.28 -5.68 8.17
C ALA A 117 10.94 -7.18 8.09
N ALA A 118 10.49 -7.79 9.20
CA ALA A 118 10.08 -9.19 9.24
C ALA A 118 8.60 -9.37 8.93
N ALA A 119 7.75 -8.38 9.21
CA ALA A 119 6.31 -8.44 8.93
C ALA A 119 6.01 -8.34 7.44
N VAL A 120 6.60 -7.35 6.73
CA VAL A 120 6.25 -7.05 5.32
C VAL A 120 6.44 -8.25 4.38
N PRO A 121 7.54 -9.02 4.42
CA PRO A 121 7.70 -10.20 3.56
C PRO A 121 6.67 -11.32 3.80
N ARG A 122 6.00 -11.31 4.95
CA ARG A 122 4.96 -12.30 5.31
C ARG A 122 3.58 -11.94 4.79
N LEU A 123 3.38 -10.70 4.35
CA LEU A 123 2.10 -10.24 3.82
C LEU A 123 1.90 -10.77 2.40
N ASN A 124 0.83 -11.48 2.17
CA ASN A 124 0.36 -11.84 0.84
C ASN A 124 -0.85 -10.98 0.50
N GLY A 125 -0.71 -10.07 -0.47
CA GLY A 125 -1.79 -9.13 -0.79
C GLY A 125 -1.37 -8.05 -1.77
N ILE A 126 -2.30 -7.14 -2.00
CA ILE A 126 -2.11 -5.93 -2.81
C ILE A 126 -2.24 -4.71 -1.89
N PHE A 127 -1.17 -3.96 -1.71
CA PHE A 127 -1.18 -2.88 -0.73
C PHE A 127 -0.19 -1.75 -1.04
N ALA A 128 -0.55 -0.57 -0.56
CA ALA A 128 0.37 0.52 -0.32
C ALA A 128 0.00 1.17 1.00
N PHE A 129 0.97 1.45 1.85
CA PHE A 129 0.71 2.10 3.12
C PHE A 129 1.82 3.05 3.55
N ALA A 130 1.42 4.00 4.39
CA ALA A 130 2.30 4.87 5.13
C ALA A 130 2.17 4.52 6.61
N LEU A 131 3.26 4.04 7.21
CA LEU A 131 3.35 3.68 8.62
C LEU A 131 4.26 4.68 9.33
N TRP A 132 3.74 5.31 10.36
CA TRP A 132 4.52 6.14 11.26
C TRP A 132 4.91 5.36 12.52
N ASP A 133 6.20 5.22 12.77
CA ASP A 133 6.73 4.71 14.03
C ASP A 133 7.01 5.88 14.98
N ARG A 134 6.20 6.01 16.03
CA ARG A 134 6.27 7.09 16.99
C ARG A 134 7.51 7.01 17.90
N ARG A 135 8.02 5.79 18.15
CA ARG A 135 9.19 5.54 18.95
C ARG A 135 10.46 5.89 18.20
N ASP A 136 10.60 5.34 16.99
CA ASP A 136 11.80 5.50 16.19
C ASP A 136 11.72 6.75 15.28
N ARG A 137 10.61 7.53 15.39
CA ARG A 137 10.35 8.78 14.66
C ARG A 137 10.63 8.64 13.16
N THR A 138 10.15 7.54 12.58
CA THR A 138 10.42 7.18 11.19
C THR A 138 9.11 6.95 10.43
N LEU A 139 8.99 7.57 9.27
CA LEU A 139 7.94 7.32 8.30
C LEU A 139 8.39 6.21 7.35
N HIS A 140 7.61 5.15 7.27
CA HIS A 140 7.82 4.07 6.31
C HIS A 140 6.74 4.13 5.22
N LEU A 141 7.14 4.23 3.96
CA LEU A 141 6.28 4.05 2.79
C LEU A 141 6.54 2.66 2.22
N VAL A 142 5.50 1.85 2.10
CA VAL A 142 5.60 0.46 1.68
C VAL A 142 4.68 0.20 0.50
N ARG A 143 5.16 -0.57 -0.49
CA ARG A 143 4.37 -0.96 -1.66
C ARG A 143 4.44 -2.46 -1.89
N ASP A 144 3.32 -3.06 -2.27
CA ASP A 144 3.18 -4.51 -2.50
C ASP A 144 4.15 -5.07 -3.54
N HIS A 145 4.27 -6.40 -3.57
CA HIS A 145 5.21 -7.17 -4.38
C HIS A 145 5.19 -6.77 -5.87
N LEU A 146 4.03 -6.61 -6.47
CA LEU A 146 3.85 -6.29 -7.89
C LEU A 146 3.52 -4.82 -8.15
N GLY A 147 3.36 -4.00 -7.08
CA GLY A 147 3.01 -2.60 -7.18
C GLY A 147 1.58 -2.36 -7.68
N VAL A 148 0.64 -3.24 -7.34
CA VAL A 148 -0.78 -3.13 -7.73
C VAL A 148 -1.40 -1.87 -7.15
N LYS A 149 -1.14 -1.57 -5.87
CA LYS A 149 -1.59 -0.30 -5.30
C LYS A 149 -0.58 0.81 -5.59
N PRO A 150 -1.03 1.98 -6.05
CA PRO A 150 -0.14 3.09 -6.38
C PRO A 150 0.36 3.80 -5.11
N LEU A 151 1.61 4.25 -5.14
CA LEU A 151 2.19 5.15 -4.15
C LEU A 151 3.23 6.04 -4.80
N TYR A 152 3.00 7.34 -4.70
CA TYR A 152 3.86 8.41 -5.20
C TYR A 152 4.47 9.16 -4.04
N TYR A 153 5.71 9.65 -4.21
CA TYR A 153 6.38 10.49 -3.23
C TYR A 153 7.36 11.46 -3.89
N GLY A 154 7.63 12.56 -3.21
CA GLY A 154 8.59 13.56 -3.67
C GLY A 154 8.80 14.63 -2.63
N TRP A 155 9.84 15.43 -2.82
CA TRP A 155 10.17 16.53 -1.95
C TRP A 155 9.60 17.85 -2.49
N VAL A 156 8.90 18.59 -1.63
CA VAL A 156 8.43 19.96 -1.89
C VAL A 156 9.03 20.86 -0.81
N GLY A 157 10.00 21.68 -1.17
CA GLY A 157 10.82 22.36 -0.16
C GLY A 157 11.47 21.34 0.77
N ASP A 158 11.28 21.46 2.08
CA ASP A 158 11.82 20.54 3.09
C ASP A 158 10.84 19.44 3.49
N SER A 159 9.68 19.38 2.85
CA SER A 159 8.64 18.37 3.15
C SER A 159 8.70 17.21 2.19
N LEU A 160 8.75 15.98 2.71
CA LEU A 160 8.43 14.77 1.94
C LEU A 160 6.92 14.66 1.84
N VAL A 161 6.39 14.68 0.62
CA VAL A 161 4.95 14.57 0.33
C VAL A 161 4.69 13.25 -0.37
N PHE A 162 3.61 12.55 -0.04
CA PHE A 162 3.25 11.28 -0.65
C PHE A 162 1.74 11.11 -0.83
N GLY A 163 1.35 10.17 -1.69
CA GLY A 163 -0.06 9.83 -1.88
C GLY A 163 -0.31 8.77 -2.94
N SER A 164 -1.53 8.26 -2.93
CA SER A 164 -2.00 7.27 -3.91
C SER A 164 -2.11 7.83 -5.33
N GLU A 165 -2.24 9.14 -5.48
CA GLU A 165 -2.35 9.82 -6.78
C GLU A 165 -1.61 11.16 -6.77
N LEU A 166 -1.06 11.54 -7.92
CA LEU A 166 -0.27 12.77 -8.09
C LEU A 166 -1.06 14.03 -7.71
N LYS A 167 -2.38 14.05 -7.94
CA LYS A 167 -3.22 15.21 -7.61
C LYS A 167 -3.27 15.52 -6.11
N ALA A 168 -3.03 14.53 -5.24
CA ALA A 168 -2.90 14.78 -3.81
C ALA A 168 -1.61 15.55 -3.50
N LEU A 169 -0.50 15.20 -4.17
CA LEU A 169 0.77 15.90 -4.01
C LEU A 169 0.70 17.35 -4.54
N VAL A 170 0.01 17.54 -5.68
CA VAL A 170 -0.17 18.86 -6.30
C VAL A 170 -0.91 19.85 -5.38
N ARG A 171 -1.71 19.36 -4.43
CA ARG A 171 -2.42 20.20 -3.44
C ARG A 171 -1.55 20.66 -2.28
N PHE A 172 -0.36 20.10 -2.16
CA PHE A 172 0.56 20.54 -1.10
C PHE A 172 1.10 21.96 -1.42
N PRO A 173 1.11 22.89 -0.45
CA PRO A 173 1.59 24.25 -0.66
C PRO A 173 3.02 24.28 -1.20
N GLY A 174 3.26 25.12 -2.20
CA GLY A 174 4.58 25.23 -2.83
C GLY A 174 4.92 24.12 -3.83
N PHE A 175 3.99 23.19 -4.13
CA PHE A 175 4.20 22.24 -5.22
C PHE A 175 4.30 22.97 -6.56
N ALA A 176 5.46 22.93 -7.18
CA ALA A 176 5.78 23.61 -8.44
C ALA A 176 6.68 22.75 -9.36
N ALA A 177 6.48 21.44 -9.34
CA ALA A 177 7.31 20.54 -10.12
C ALA A 177 7.05 20.69 -11.64
N PRO A 178 8.10 20.92 -12.46
CA PRO A 178 7.96 20.98 -13.91
C PRO A 178 7.67 19.59 -14.48
N ILE A 179 7.15 19.55 -15.71
CA ILE A 179 6.99 18.30 -16.45
C ILE A 179 8.37 17.71 -16.77
N ASP A 180 8.54 16.42 -16.43
CA ASP A 180 9.70 15.64 -16.82
C ASP A 180 9.56 15.23 -18.30
N ARG A 181 10.39 15.83 -19.17
CA ARG A 181 10.36 15.56 -20.61
C ARG A 181 10.78 14.12 -20.94
N GLY A 182 11.66 13.50 -20.14
CA GLY A 182 12.03 12.10 -20.27
C GLY A 182 10.86 11.18 -19.96
N ALA A 183 10.13 11.45 -18.88
CA ALA A 183 8.91 10.73 -18.55
C ALA A 183 7.80 10.90 -19.61
N LEU A 184 7.69 12.09 -20.20
CA LEU A 184 6.77 12.33 -21.33
C LEU A 184 7.15 11.49 -22.56
N ALA A 185 8.43 11.38 -22.89
CA ALA A 185 8.91 10.53 -23.98
C ALA A 185 8.61 9.04 -23.70
N LEU A 186 8.79 8.57 -22.46
CA LEU A 186 8.41 7.23 -22.05
C LEU A 186 6.90 6.99 -22.18
N PHE A 187 6.08 7.97 -21.81
CA PHE A 187 4.63 7.89 -21.96
C PHE A 187 4.24 7.73 -23.45
N LEU A 188 4.81 8.53 -24.34
CA LEU A 188 4.54 8.45 -25.78
C LEU A 188 4.98 7.10 -26.38
N ARG A 189 6.03 6.49 -25.83
CA ARG A 189 6.54 5.19 -26.30
C ARG A 189 5.73 4.00 -25.75
N HIS A 190 5.27 4.05 -24.50
CA HIS A 190 4.73 2.90 -23.77
C HIS A 190 3.25 3.05 -23.39
N ASN A 191 2.59 4.15 -23.75
CA ASN A 191 1.24 4.54 -23.29
C ASN A 191 1.10 4.58 -21.76
N CYS A 192 2.20 4.58 -21.04
CA CYS A 192 2.27 4.75 -19.58
C CYS A 192 3.61 5.36 -19.19
N VAL A 193 3.65 5.99 -18.03
CA VAL A 193 4.94 6.40 -17.42
C VAL A 193 5.40 5.25 -16.52
N PRO A 194 6.46 4.51 -16.87
CA PRO A 194 6.93 3.38 -16.06
C PRO A 194 7.53 3.87 -14.73
N ALA A 195 7.46 3.02 -13.68
CA ALA A 195 8.16 3.27 -12.44
C ALA A 195 9.69 3.25 -12.66
N PRO A 196 10.47 4.06 -11.94
CA PRO A 196 10.08 4.95 -10.84
C PRO A 196 9.59 6.33 -11.30
N HIS A 197 9.50 6.58 -12.59
CA HIS A 197 9.20 7.91 -13.13
C HIS A 197 7.74 8.33 -12.90
N THR A 198 7.54 9.65 -12.85
CA THR A 198 6.22 10.29 -12.95
C THR A 198 6.29 11.42 -13.97
N ILE A 199 5.16 12.01 -14.31
CA ILE A 199 5.13 13.16 -15.23
C ILE A 199 5.78 14.41 -14.62
N TYR A 200 5.96 14.46 -13.30
CA TYR A 200 6.57 15.59 -12.61
C TYR A 200 8.01 15.29 -12.22
N ALA A 201 8.93 16.20 -12.55
CA ALA A 201 10.32 16.10 -12.12
C ALA A 201 10.41 16.13 -10.58
N GLY A 202 11.29 15.28 -10.02
CA GLY A 202 11.47 15.17 -8.56
C GLY A 202 10.38 14.38 -7.81
N VAL A 203 9.32 13.94 -8.51
CA VAL A 203 8.31 13.04 -7.94
C VAL A 203 8.50 11.65 -8.51
N ARG A 204 8.44 10.64 -7.65
CA ARG A 204 8.67 9.23 -8.01
C ARG A 204 7.49 8.34 -7.65
N LYS A 205 7.33 7.25 -8.37
CA LYS A 205 6.55 6.09 -7.93
C LYS A 205 7.44 5.24 -7.04
N LEU A 206 6.95 4.87 -5.86
CA LEU A 206 7.65 3.86 -5.06
C LEU A 206 7.69 2.55 -5.85
N LEU A 207 8.85 1.94 -5.94
CA LEU A 207 9.02 0.69 -6.70
C LEU A 207 8.23 -0.46 -6.07
N PRO A 208 7.74 -1.43 -6.87
CA PRO A 208 7.15 -2.66 -6.34
C PRO A 208 8.09 -3.39 -5.39
N GLY A 209 7.54 -4.03 -4.37
CA GLY A 209 8.31 -4.84 -3.43
C GLY A 209 9.35 -4.06 -2.61
N THR A 210 9.12 -2.75 -2.34
CA THR A 210 10.09 -1.91 -1.62
C THR A 210 9.48 -1.22 -0.41
N VAL A 211 10.39 -0.86 0.51
CA VAL A 211 10.15 0.00 1.68
C VAL A 211 11.06 1.21 1.58
N LEU A 212 10.51 2.41 1.70
CA LEU A 212 11.25 3.66 1.90
C LEU A 212 11.08 4.10 3.35
N SER A 213 12.18 4.21 4.09
CA SER A 213 12.19 4.61 5.51
C SER A 213 12.83 5.99 5.66
N VAL A 214 12.08 6.96 6.17
CA VAL A 214 12.48 8.36 6.25
C VAL A 214 12.44 8.83 7.72
N PRO A 215 13.61 9.05 8.36
CA PRO A 215 13.67 9.56 9.72
C PRO A 215 13.23 11.04 9.78
N ALA A 216 12.51 11.42 10.83
CA ALA A 216 12.02 12.79 11.01
C ALA A 216 13.03 13.72 11.70
N ASP A 217 13.98 13.17 12.41
CA ASP A 217 14.93 13.89 13.27
C ASP A 217 16.28 14.21 12.59
N ASP A 218 16.50 13.71 11.39
CA ASP A 218 17.73 13.94 10.60
C ASP A 218 17.38 14.27 9.16
N ALA A 219 17.36 15.54 8.82
CA ALA A 219 16.99 16.03 7.48
C ALA A 219 17.96 15.53 6.39
N ALA A 220 19.25 15.35 6.70
CA ALA A 220 20.22 14.85 5.73
C ALA A 220 19.97 13.37 5.42
N ARG A 221 19.76 12.53 6.44
CA ARG A 221 19.39 11.12 6.27
C ARG A 221 18.02 10.96 5.61
N ALA A 222 17.06 11.82 5.96
CA ALA A 222 15.75 11.84 5.33
C ALA A 222 15.86 12.06 3.80
N ARG A 223 16.68 13.03 3.39
CA ARG A 223 16.93 13.34 1.95
C ARG A 223 17.70 12.26 1.23
N ALA A 224 18.59 11.56 1.92
CA ALA A 224 19.40 10.48 1.39
C ALA A 224 18.69 9.10 1.43
N ALA A 225 17.47 9.03 1.96
CA ALA A 225 16.73 7.78 2.07
C ALA A 225 16.38 7.23 0.68
N GLU A 226 16.72 5.97 0.45
CA GLU A 226 16.41 5.24 -0.79
C GLU A 226 15.54 4.03 -0.49
N PRO A 227 14.65 3.63 -1.44
CA PRO A 227 13.85 2.44 -1.28
C PRO A 227 14.69 1.18 -1.19
N VAL A 228 14.40 0.32 -0.21
CA VAL A 228 15.02 -0.99 -0.02
C VAL A 228 14.05 -2.08 -0.45
N ALA A 229 14.50 -2.99 -1.31
CA ALA A 229 13.66 -4.10 -1.77
C ALA A 229 13.55 -5.18 -0.68
N TYR A 230 12.31 -5.60 -0.39
CA TYR A 230 12.03 -6.80 0.41
C TYR A 230 11.65 -7.99 -0.48
N TRP A 231 11.31 -7.75 -1.75
CA TRP A 231 10.98 -8.76 -2.74
C TRP A 231 11.26 -8.25 -4.17
N SER A 232 11.48 -9.16 -5.10
CA SER A 232 11.74 -8.83 -6.50
C SER A 232 11.16 -9.88 -7.43
N ALA A 233 10.29 -9.49 -8.36
CA ALA A 233 9.76 -10.34 -9.43
C ALA A 233 10.87 -10.94 -10.29
N ARG A 234 11.92 -10.14 -10.57
CA ARG A 234 13.10 -10.60 -11.33
C ARG A 234 13.80 -11.73 -10.61
N ALA A 235 14.08 -11.59 -9.30
CA ALA A 235 14.73 -12.63 -8.52
C ALA A 235 13.89 -13.93 -8.48
N ALA A 236 12.57 -13.79 -8.34
CA ALA A 236 11.64 -14.94 -8.38
C ALA A 236 11.68 -15.66 -9.75
N ALA A 237 11.67 -14.91 -10.86
CA ALA A 237 11.77 -15.47 -12.20
C ALA A 237 13.13 -16.16 -12.46
N GLU A 238 14.23 -15.53 -12.04
CA GLU A 238 15.57 -16.10 -12.14
C GLU A 238 15.70 -17.41 -11.32
N GLN A 239 15.09 -17.44 -10.13
CA GLN A 239 15.05 -18.66 -9.30
C GLN A 239 14.25 -19.77 -9.99
N GLY A 240 13.07 -19.46 -10.54
CA GLY A 240 12.25 -20.42 -11.28
C GLY A 240 12.97 -20.98 -12.50
N THR A 241 13.73 -20.16 -13.23
CA THR A 241 14.54 -20.59 -14.38
C THR A 241 15.67 -21.54 -13.98
N ARG A 242 16.25 -21.34 -12.78
CA ARG A 242 17.34 -22.22 -12.26
C ARG A 242 16.82 -23.55 -11.73
N ALA A 243 15.57 -23.62 -11.33
CA ALA A 243 14.92 -24.80 -10.79
C ALA A 243 13.57 -25.05 -11.47
N PRO A 244 13.57 -25.41 -12.77
CA PRO A 244 12.33 -25.67 -13.50
C PRO A 244 11.61 -26.88 -12.91
N LEU A 245 10.28 -26.85 -12.98
CA LEU A 245 9.46 -27.97 -12.54
C LEU A 245 9.55 -29.10 -13.60
N ALA A 246 9.83 -30.31 -13.13
CA ALA A 246 9.79 -31.51 -13.98
C ALA A 246 8.37 -32.12 -13.90
N LEU A 247 7.44 -31.57 -14.67
CA LEU A 247 6.04 -31.99 -14.72
C LEU A 247 5.69 -32.37 -16.16
N ASP A 248 4.78 -33.35 -16.32
CA ASP A 248 4.08 -33.53 -17.59
C ASP A 248 2.99 -32.48 -17.78
N ASP A 249 2.38 -32.40 -18.97
CA ASP A 249 1.39 -31.38 -19.30
C ASP A 249 0.15 -31.48 -18.40
N ARG A 250 -0.28 -32.67 -18.02
CA ARG A 250 -1.43 -32.88 -17.15
C ARG A 250 -1.13 -32.42 -15.72
N GLU A 251 0.00 -32.83 -15.17
CA GLU A 251 0.47 -32.42 -13.84
C GLU A 251 0.63 -30.91 -13.77
N ALA A 252 1.13 -30.27 -14.86
CA ALA A 252 1.28 -28.82 -14.94
C ALA A 252 -0.09 -28.09 -14.90
N VAL A 253 -1.09 -28.61 -15.63
CA VAL A 253 -2.45 -28.07 -15.64
C VAL A 253 -3.11 -28.24 -14.26
N ASP A 254 -3.04 -29.44 -13.68
CA ASP A 254 -3.62 -29.72 -12.36
C ASP A 254 -3.03 -28.81 -11.27
N ARG A 255 -1.71 -28.61 -11.31
CA ARG A 255 -1.01 -27.72 -10.39
C ARG A 255 -1.37 -26.25 -10.61
N LEU A 256 -1.46 -25.80 -11.87
CA LEU A 256 -1.87 -24.44 -12.21
C LEU A 256 -3.29 -24.17 -11.70
N GLU A 257 -4.23 -25.12 -11.92
CA GLU A 257 -5.59 -24.99 -11.41
C GLU A 257 -5.64 -24.88 -9.89
N ALA A 258 -4.87 -25.72 -9.18
CA ALA A 258 -4.79 -25.67 -7.72
C ALA A 258 -4.29 -24.31 -7.21
N GLU A 259 -3.23 -23.75 -7.84
CA GLU A 259 -2.70 -22.43 -7.47
C GLU A 259 -3.67 -21.29 -7.80
N LEU A 260 -4.36 -21.35 -8.95
CA LEU A 260 -5.38 -20.37 -9.31
C LEU A 260 -6.56 -20.42 -8.34
N ARG A 261 -7.07 -21.61 -7.98
CA ARG A 261 -8.13 -21.77 -6.98
C ARG A 261 -7.72 -21.18 -5.64
N ARG A 262 -6.52 -21.47 -5.18
CA ARG A 262 -5.98 -20.93 -3.92
C ARG A 262 -5.88 -19.39 -3.96
N ALA A 263 -5.35 -18.83 -5.06
CA ALA A 263 -5.18 -17.39 -5.21
C ALA A 263 -6.53 -16.66 -5.30
N ILE A 264 -7.48 -17.21 -6.07
CA ILE A 264 -8.82 -16.63 -6.24
C ILE A 264 -9.60 -16.72 -4.92
N GLY A 265 -9.62 -17.89 -4.26
CA GLY A 265 -10.32 -18.07 -2.99
C GLY A 265 -9.83 -17.11 -1.91
N ALA A 266 -8.53 -16.88 -1.83
CA ALA A 266 -7.95 -15.91 -0.89
C ALA A 266 -8.40 -14.45 -1.15
N GLN A 267 -8.82 -14.12 -2.37
CA GLN A 267 -9.29 -12.79 -2.77
C GLN A 267 -10.81 -12.62 -2.71
N MET A 268 -11.55 -13.67 -2.32
CA MET A 268 -13.02 -13.63 -2.22
C MET A 268 -13.54 -13.18 -0.85
N VAL A 269 -12.68 -12.68 0.02
CA VAL A 269 -13.04 -12.17 1.35
C VAL A 269 -13.62 -10.76 1.22
N SER A 270 -14.90 -10.60 1.60
CA SER A 270 -15.59 -9.29 1.54
C SER A 270 -16.81 -9.30 2.46
N ASP A 271 -17.06 -8.19 3.15
CA ASP A 271 -18.29 -7.95 3.94
C ASP A 271 -19.40 -7.28 3.09
N VAL A 272 -19.10 -7.00 1.81
CA VAL A 272 -20.03 -6.43 0.83
C VAL A 272 -20.19 -7.37 -0.35
N PRO A 273 -21.25 -7.24 -1.17
CA PRO A 273 -21.44 -8.09 -2.34
C PRO A 273 -20.22 -8.09 -3.26
N LEU A 274 -19.73 -9.28 -3.60
CA LEU A 274 -18.58 -9.49 -4.49
C LEU A 274 -19.07 -9.76 -5.91
N GLY A 275 -18.41 -9.18 -6.89
CA GLY A 275 -18.65 -9.42 -8.31
C GLY A 275 -17.35 -9.47 -9.09
N ALA A 276 -17.41 -10.04 -10.30
CA ALA A 276 -16.29 -10.11 -11.22
C ALA A 276 -16.67 -9.57 -12.59
N PHE A 277 -15.74 -8.86 -13.25
CA PHE A 277 -15.89 -8.44 -14.65
C PHE A 277 -15.62 -9.62 -15.60
N LEU A 278 -16.59 -9.94 -16.44
CA LEU A 278 -16.46 -10.96 -17.48
C LEU A 278 -16.31 -10.28 -18.85
N SER A 279 -15.10 -10.23 -19.37
CA SER A 279 -14.78 -9.58 -20.65
C SER A 279 -14.94 -10.48 -21.89
N GLY A 280 -15.24 -11.77 -21.70
CA GLY A 280 -15.28 -12.78 -22.77
C GLY A 280 -13.91 -13.34 -23.18
N GLY A 281 -12.81 -12.88 -22.57
CA GLY A 281 -11.48 -13.45 -22.75
C GLY A 281 -11.26 -14.72 -21.91
N VAL A 282 -10.28 -15.54 -22.30
CA VAL A 282 -9.94 -16.79 -21.60
C VAL A 282 -9.62 -16.55 -20.13
N ASP A 283 -8.81 -15.53 -19.81
CA ASP A 283 -8.38 -15.24 -18.44
C ASP A 283 -9.56 -14.90 -17.53
N SER A 284 -10.43 -13.96 -17.96
CA SER A 284 -11.59 -13.57 -17.17
C SER A 284 -12.62 -14.70 -17.05
N ALA A 285 -12.81 -15.52 -18.10
CA ALA A 285 -13.69 -16.68 -18.05
C ALA A 285 -13.18 -17.73 -17.05
N THR A 286 -11.87 -18.01 -17.05
CA THR A 286 -11.23 -18.93 -16.10
C THR A 286 -11.38 -18.44 -14.66
N VAL A 287 -11.10 -17.15 -14.40
CA VAL A 287 -11.26 -16.55 -13.07
C VAL A 287 -12.70 -16.68 -12.59
N VAL A 288 -13.68 -16.28 -13.41
CA VAL A 288 -15.11 -16.35 -13.04
C VAL A 288 -15.56 -17.79 -12.79
N ALA A 289 -15.14 -18.76 -13.64
CA ALA A 289 -15.47 -20.18 -13.45
C ALA A 289 -14.91 -20.73 -12.12
N LEU A 290 -13.66 -20.37 -11.80
CA LEU A 290 -13.03 -20.79 -10.55
C LEU A 290 -13.62 -20.08 -9.32
N MET A 291 -14.07 -18.81 -9.45
CA MET A 291 -14.84 -18.13 -8.40
C MET A 291 -16.16 -18.85 -8.15
N GLN A 292 -16.93 -19.13 -9.22
CA GLN A 292 -18.22 -19.80 -9.14
C GLN A 292 -18.09 -21.20 -8.50
N ALA A 293 -17.03 -21.94 -8.85
CA ALA A 293 -16.77 -23.27 -8.28
C ALA A 293 -16.38 -23.24 -6.79
N GLN A 294 -16.15 -22.06 -6.20
CA GLN A 294 -15.80 -21.85 -4.79
C GLN A 294 -16.86 -21.00 -4.06
N SER A 295 -17.92 -20.59 -4.75
CA SER A 295 -19.05 -19.85 -4.16
C SER A 295 -20.16 -20.83 -3.81
N ASP A 296 -20.77 -20.66 -2.66
CA ASP A 296 -21.98 -21.39 -2.22
C ASP A 296 -23.23 -20.84 -2.93
#